data_df6fff3e55ccbe422052b3a7851f9314
#
_entry.id   df6fff3e55ccbe422052b3a7851f9314
#
_cell.length_a   1.000
_cell.length_b   1.000
_cell.length_c   1.000
_cell.angle_alpha   90.00
_cell.angle_beta   90.00
_cell.angle_gamma   90.00
#
_symmetry.space_group_name_H-M   'P 1'
#
loop_
_entity.id
_entity.type
_entity.pdbx_description
1 polymer ?
#
loop_
_entity_poly.entity_id
_entity_poly.type
_entity_poly.pdbx_seq_one_letter_code
_entity_poly.pdbx_strand_id
1 'polypeptide(L)'
;MSQLIIDLSKKVAIMKGDGIGPEVVDSMLKVLKECNFQSEIILCDVGSEQWEKNGRKDATYIPDSTMKNLEDADCCFKGPTTTIPVPGAPRSVAVTL
;
A
#
# COMPACT_ATOMS: atom_id res chain seq x y z
N MET A 1 17.89 -18.89 20.24
CA MET A 1 16.96 -18.64 19.16
C MET A 1 16.21 -17.36 19.45
N SER A 2 16.27 -16.48 18.52
CA SER A 2 15.46 -15.29 18.67
C SER A 2 13.99 -15.69 18.58
N GLN A 3 13.21 -15.20 19.50
CA GLN A 3 11.79 -15.38 19.41
C GLN A 3 11.21 -14.34 18.50
N LEU A 4 10.59 -14.82 17.44
CA LEU A 4 9.69 -13.97 16.71
C LEU A 4 8.49 -13.73 17.62
N ILE A 5 8.37 -12.52 18.07
CA ILE A 5 7.15 -12.12 18.77
C ILE A 5 6.10 -11.91 17.69
N ILE A 6 5.18 -12.86 17.63
CA ILE A 6 4.07 -12.76 16.71
C ILE A 6 2.93 -12.09 17.44
N ASP A 7 2.62 -10.87 17.03
CA ASP A 7 1.51 -10.14 17.62
C ASP A 7 0.37 -10.09 16.62
N LEU A 8 -0.64 -10.94 16.82
CA LEU A 8 -1.78 -11.03 15.93
C LEU A 8 -2.70 -9.83 16.03
N SER A 9 -2.52 -8.96 17.02
CA SER A 9 -3.30 -7.74 17.13
C SER A 9 -2.76 -6.62 16.25
N LYS A 10 -1.54 -6.75 15.74
CA LYS A 10 -0.94 -5.74 14.88
C LYS A 10 -1.48 -5.85 13.46
N LYS A 11 -1.66 -4.69 12.85
CA LYS A 11 -2.16 -4.58 11.48
C LYS A 11 -1.11 -3.91 10.60
N VAL A 12 -0.85 -4.52 9.45
CA VAL A 12 0.10 -3.98 8.47
C VAL A 12 -0.67 -3.67 7.19
N ALA A 13 -0.69 -2.40 6.81
CA ALA A 13 -1.29 -1.97 5.55
C ALA A 13 -0.26 -2.15 4.44
N ILE A 14 -0.65 -2.82 3.37
CA ILE A 14 0.23 -3.08 2.22
C ILE A 14 -0.34 -2.35 1.01
N MET A 15 0.44 -1.44 0.46
CA MET A 15 0.10 -0.71 -0.77
C MET A 15 1.01 -1.20 -1.88
N LYS A 16 0.46 -1.91 -2.87
CA LYS A 16 1.27 -2.48 -3.95
C LYS A 16 1.78 -1.41 -4.91
N GLY A 17 0.99 -0.38 -5.14
CA GLY A 17 1.41 0.72 -5.99
C GLY A 17 1.23 0.47 -7.48
N ASP A 18 2.09 1.10 -8.27
CA ASP A 18 2.01 1.12 -9.72
C ASP A 18 3.14 0.36 -10.38
N GLY A 19 3.01 0.11 -11.67
CA GLY A 19 4.08 -0.46 -12.49
C GLY A 19 4.57 -1.80 -11.97
N ILE A 20 5.83 -1.84 -11.56
CA ILE A 20 6.44 -3.06 -11.01
C ILE A 20 6.07 -3.30 -9.54
N GLY A 21 5.33 -2.36 -8.93
CA GLY A 21 4.97 -2.44 -7.51
C GLY A 21 4.30 -3.75 -7.11
N PRO A 22 3.23 -4.18 -7.81
CA PRO A 22 2.56 -5.43 -7.46
C PRO A 22 3.49 -6.63 -7.47
N GLU A 23 4.37 -6.74 -8.47
CA GLU A 23 5.32 -7.84 -8.58
C GLU A 23 6.33 -7.85 -7.43
N VAL A 24 6.90 -6.70 -7.13
CA VAL A 24 7.88 -6.54 -6.05
C VAL A 24 7.22 -6.83 -4.70
N VAL A 25 6.04 -6.29 -4.46
CA VAL A 25 5.33 -6.48 -3.20
C VAL A 25 4.89 -7.93 -3.03
N ASP A 26 4.43 -8.58 -4.10
CA ASP A 26 4.05 -10.00 -4.05
C ASP A 26 5.26 -10.87 -3.68
N SER A 27 6.43 -10.54 -4.18
CA SER A 27 7.66 -11.25 -3.81
C SER A 27 7.97 -11.07 -2.32
N MET A 28 7.82 -9.87 -1.81
CA MET A 28 8.01 -9.59 -0.40
C MET A 28 7.01 -10.37 0.47
N LEU A 29 5.75 -10.42 0.04
CA LEU A 29 4.71 -11.17 0.76
C LEU A 29 5.02 -12.65 0.82
N LYS A 30 5.60 -13.22 -0.23
CA LYS A 30 6.03 -14.62 -0.22
C LYS A 30 7.12 -14.86 0.82
N VAL A 31 8.07 -13.96 0.93
CA VAL A 31 9.13 -14.06 1.94
C VAL A 31 8.54 -13.99 3.34
N LEU A 32 7.61 -13.07 3.58
CA LEU A 32 6.96 -12.96 4.88
C LEU A 32 6.20 -14.23 5.25
N LYS A 33 5.53 -14.84 4.27
CA LYS A 33 4.80 -16.07 4.50
C LYS A 33 5.74 -17.20 4.90
N GLU A 34 6.89 -17.32 4.23
CA GLU A 34 7.89 -18.32 4.57
C GLU A 34 8.51 -18.09 5.94
N CYS A 35 8.51 -16.85 6.41
CA CYS A 35 9.00 -16.49 7.75
C CYS A 35 7.93 -16.62 8.84
N ASN A 36 6.76 -17.16 8.51
CA ASN A 36 5.63 -17.30 9.44
C ASN A 36 5.15 -15.96 10.00
N PHE A 37 5.16 -14.94 9.17
CA PHE A 37 4.63 -13.63 9.55
C PHE A 37 3.11 -13.74 9.73
N GLN A 38 2.62 -13.45 10.93
CA GLN A 38 1.21 -13.70 11.27
C GLN A 38 0.41 -12.47 11.66
N SER A 39 0.97 -11.28 11.52
CA SER A 39 0.19 -10.07 11.72
C SER A 39 -0.84 -9.93 10.61
N GLU A 40 -1.94 -9.24 10.90
CA GLU A 40 -2.98 -9.03 9.91
C GLU A 40 -2.46 -8.15 8.77
N ILE A 41 -2.64 -8.61 7.55
CA ILE A 41 -2.24 -7.85 6.34
C ILE A 41 -3.49 -7.30 5.68
N ILE A 42 -3.50 -5.98 5.47
CA ILE A 42 -4.59 -5.28 4.81
C ILE A 42 -4.05 -4.72 3.49
N LEU A 43 -4.57 -5.24 2.37
CA LEU A 43 -4.18 -4.74 1.06
C LEU A 43 -4.96 -3.48 0.74
N CYS A 44 -4.25 -2.43 0.34
CA CYS A 44 -4.83 -1.12 0.07
C CYS A 44 -4.49 -0.65 -1.33
N ASP A 45 -5.46 -0.06 -2.01
CA ASP A 45 -5.24 0.51 -3.32
C ASP A 45 -4.63 1.90 -3.20
N VAL A 46 -3.67 2.20 -4.05
CA VAL A 46 -3.01 3.49 -4.10
C VAL A 46 -2.31 3.66 -5.44
N GLY A 47 -2.17 4.90 -5.88
CA GLY A 47 -1.35 5.21 -7.04
C GLY A 47 -2.13 5.61 -8.28
N SER A 48 -1.40 5.85 -9.35
CA SER A 48 -1.99 6.39 -10.59
C SER A 48 -2.85 5.36 -11.34
N GLU A 49 -2.50 4.09 -11.27
CA GLU A 49 -3.25 3.08 -11.99
C GLU A 49 -4.65 2.91 -11.43
N GLN A 50 -4.80 2.87 -10.11
CA GLN A 50 -6.13 2.79 -9.53
C GLN A 50 -6.89 4.11 -9.72
N TRP A 51 -6.20 5.26 -9.71
CA TRP A 51 -6.81 6.55 -9.98
C TRP A 51 -7.42 6.60 -11.37
N GLU A 52 -6.71 6.07 -12.36
CA GLU A 52 -7.22 5.98 -13.73
C GLU A 52 -8.41 5.02 -13.85
N LYS A 53 -8.34 3.87 -13.17
CA LYS A 53 -9.45 2.91 -13.14
C LYS A 53 -10.72 3.53 -12.59
N ASN A 54 -10.60 4.43 -11.63
CA ASN A 54 -11.74 5.14 -11.03
C ASN A 54 -12.19 6.34 -11.84
N GLY A 55 -11.69 6.51 -13.05
CA GLY A 55 -12.09 7.60 -13.96
C GLY A 55 -11.53 8.95 -13.59
N ARG A 56 -10.42 8.99 -12.86
CA ARG A 56 -9.74 10.22 -12.45
C ARG A 56 -10.64 11.14 -11.61
N LYS A 57 -11.51 10.56 -10.82
CA LYS A 57 -12.48 11.30 -10.01
C LYS A 57 -11.94 11.79 -8.69
N ASP A 58 -10.97 11.07 -8.12
CA ASP A 58 -10.44 11.39 -6.82
C ASP A 58 -9.44 12.55 -6.89
N ALA A 59 -9.42 13.37 -5.85
CA ALA A 59 -8.47 14.47 -5.75
C ALA A 59 -7.05 13.99 -5.39
N THR A 60 -6.91 12.74 -5.01
CA THR A 60 -5.62 12.14 -4.62
C THR A 60 -5.48 10.77 -5.24
N TYR A 61 -4.25 10.24 -5.24
CA TYR A 61 -3.98 8.86 -5.62
C TYR A 61 -4.29 7.87 -4.50
N ILE A 62 -4.75 8.36 -3.35
CA ILE A 62 -5.04 7.53 -2.18
C ILE A 62 -6.55 7.59 -1.92
N PRO A 63 -7.29 6.50 -2.19
CA PRO A 63 -8.72 6.47 -1.90
C PRO A 63 -9.02 6.65 -0.41
N ASP A 64 -10.20 7.16 -0.08
CA ASP A 64 -10.60 7.36 1.31
C ASP A 64 -10.56 6.06 2.11
N SER A 65 -10.94 4.94 1.50
CA SER A 65 -10.88 3.64 2.16
C SER A 65 -9.44 3.26 2.54
N THR A 66 -8.48 3.58 1.67
CA THR A 66 -7.07 3.35 1.95
C THR A 66 -6.58 4.24 3.08
N MET A 67 -6.93 5.52 3.07
CA MET A 67 -6.56 6.43 4.15
C MET A 67 -7.08 5.92 5.50
N LYS A 68 -8.30 5.43 5.53
CA LYS A 68 -8.90 4.89 6.74
C LYS A 68 -8.14 3.66 7.23
N ASN A 69 -7.79 2.77 6.32
CA ASN A 69 -6.99 1.58 6.66
C ASN A 69 -5.60 1.96 7.18
N LEU A 70 -4.99 3.00 6.61
CA LEU A 70 -3.69 3.47 7.07
C LEU A 70 -3.77 4.05 8.48
N GLU A 71 -4.84 4.76 8.80
CA GLU A 71 -5.04 5.30 10.15
C GLU A 71 -5.18 4.20 11.20
N ASP A 72 -5.83 3.10 10.82
CA ASP A 72 -6.06 1.96 11.72
C ASP A 72 -4.87 1.01 11.79
N ALA A 73 -3.92 1.10 10.86
CA ALA A 73 -2.77 0.20 10.82
C ALA A 73 -1.67 0.65 11.78
N ASP A 74 -0.92 -0.31 12.28
CA ASP A 74 0.24 -0.04 13.13
C ASP A 74 1.46 0.38 12.32
N CYS A 75 1.55 -0.13 11.09
CA CYS A 75 2.57 0.29 10.14
C CYS A 75 2.09 0.01 8.73
N CYS A 76 2.82 0.52 7.74
CA CYS A 76 2.49 0.25 6.35
C CYS A 76 3.75 -0.04 5.54
N PHE A 77 3.55 -0.80 4.48
CA PHE A 77 4.58 -1.08 3.48
C PHE A 77 4.05 -0.58 2.14
N LYS A 78 4.83 0.23 1.46
CA LYS A 78 4.42 0.84 0.20
C LYS A 78 5.35 0.44 -0.94
N GLY A 79 4.77 -0.07 -2.02
CA GLY A 79 5.50 -0.28 -3.25
C GLY A 79 5.70 1.03 -4.01
N PRO A 80 6.41 0.99 -5.13
CA PRO A 80 6.62 2.19 -5.95
C PRO A 80 5.30 2.70 -6.52
N THR A 81 5.19 4.02 -6.65
CA THR A 81 4.02 4.68 -7.21
C THR A 81 4.44 5.67 -8.29
N THR A 82 3.54 5.93 -9.22
CA THR A 82 3.79 6.81 -10.36
C THR A 82 2.93 8.06 -10.23
N THR A 83 3.53 9.22 -10.51
CA THR A 83 2.80 10.48 -10.63
C THR A 83 2.68 10.80 -12.12
N ILE A 84 1.46 11.00 -12.60
CA ILE A 84 1.22 11.29 -14.01
C ILE A 84 1.44 12.78 -14.25
N PRO A 85 2.29 13.17 -15.20
CA PRO A 85 2.57 14.57 -15.48
C PRO A 85 1.53 15.18 -16.41
N VAL A 86 0.28 15.28 -15.96
CA VAL A 86 -0.80 15.91 -16.70
C VAL A 86 -1.44 17.01 -15.86
N PRO A 87 -2.03 18.02 -16.49
CA PRO A 87 -2.73 19.07 -15.75
C PRO A 87 -3.84 18.49 -14.88
N GLY A 88 -3.92 18.94 -13.65
CA GLY A 88 -4.94 18.48 -12.70
C GLY A 88 -4.66 17.15 -12.05
N ALA A 89 -3.51 16.52 -12.31
CA ALA A 89 -3.14 15.27 -11.64
C ALA A 89 -2.90 15.51 -10.15
N PRO A 90 -3.21 14.51 -9.30
CA PRO A 90 -2.95 14.60 -7.87
C PRO A 90 -1.44 14.70 -7.55
N ARG A 91 -1.12 15.12 -6.35
CA ARG A 91 0.25 15.08 -5.84
C ARG A 91 0.71 13.63 -5.72
N SER A 92 2.03 13.43 -5.74
CA SER A 92 2.59 12.10 -5.57
C SER A 92 2.12 11.48 -4.25
N VAL A 93 2.00 10.16 -4.22
CA VAL A 93 1.62 9.43 -3.03
C VAL A 93 2.58 9.73 -1.88
N ALA A 94 3.87 9.76 -2.16
CA ALA A 94 4.89 10.01 -1.14
C ALA A 94 4.74 11.39 -0.48
N VAL A 95 4.27 12.40 -1.22
CA VAL A 95 4.03 13.73 -0.68
C VAL A 95 2.76 13.78 0.16
N THR A 96 1.73 13.02 -0.24
CA THR A 96 0.43 13.01 0.42
C THR A 96 0.44 12.25 1.75
N LEU A 97 1.28 11.23 1.84
CA LEU A 97 1.38 10.37 3.04
C LEU A 97 2.04 11.06 4.26
#